data_b27403a9cd93f97929c4efb712a418bd
#
_entry.id   b27403a9cd93f97929c4efb712a418bd
#
_cell.length_a   1.000
_cell.length_b   1.000
_cell.length_c   1.000
_cell.angle_alpha   90.00
_cell.angle_beta   90.00
_cell.angle_gamma   90.00
#
_symmetry.space_group_name_H-M   'P 1'
#
loop_
_entity.id
_entity.type
_entity.pdbx_description
1 polymer ?
#
loop_
_entity_poly.entity_id
_entity_poly.type
_entity_poly.pdbx_seq_one_letter_code
_entity_poly.pdbx_strand_id
1 'polypeptide(L)'
;MVKQKLPLILASLILITITCSAIAVGQNWNMINYDDSMSRHSNQTQIGKDNINQLEVKWILNTGSVIENSPLIVGKTGYVQNNKYQVIAFDMDTGLNKWKYDVNVTSPQPAHGVAYDNGVIYAPTGPNGTVIALNAENGKKIWESSALQPVGGSFVLTSPPLVWKDYLILGSAFGDVVLEGPAPNKGTVTALNKNTGKIVWQTYTAVGDWVEGENASVNGGATVWTGGAIDTDKGVVYLPCGNPAPDFDASSRPGENQYANNVIAINIKTGKILWATPLIETGTVLNVTIPDTHDWDTCWGTNLVTINSSKSSEKIVIGHNKRGDIMAMNSTTGKPVWWTNVAYLYRTDVPAMPNGSGPVWPSVSGGVMSYSAFDENNLYVAVSNQGSNFFSRPGEGHVEPAFDSMTNGIGNGSVAALDLKTGEVRWEHKTEFPTWVSPLVTNGIIFSGTTTAVGNKETGVMYPFNDYGVPFETPLITSGILRAYDAETGEELWEFNVGAPIGIGGPSIGNGMLLVPTGNTGEVANPGGYIVAFGLLEK
;
A
#
# COMPACT_ATOMS: atom_id res chain seq x y z
N MET A 1 -3.58 46.79 83.74
CA MET A 1 -3.89 45.67 82.85
C MET A 1 -4.22 46.24 81.47
N VAL A 2 -3.24 46.17 80.55
CA VAL A 2 -3.38 46.68 79.20
C VAL A 2 -3.62 45.48 78.29
N LYS A 3 -4.79 45.40 77.64
CA LYS A 3 -5.12 44.40 76.66
C LYS A 3 -4.57 44.86 75.31
N GLN A 4 -3.52 44.18 74.84
CA GLN A 4 -3.04 44.30 73.46
C GLN A 4 -4.01 43.56 72.51
N LYS A 5 -4.50 44.26 71.47
CA LYS A 5 -5.22 43.69 70.35
C LYS A 5 -4.21 43.28 69.24
N LEU A 6 -4.16 42.04 68.89
CA LEU A 6 -3.44 41.50 67.72
C LEU A 6 -4.22 41.87 66.45
N PRO A 7 -3.60 42.33 65.34
CA PRO A 7 -4.28 42.54 64.09
C PRO A 7 -4.34 41.16 63.33
N LEU A 8 -5.52 40.82 62.83
CA LEU A 8 -5.73 39.72 61.90
C LEU A 8 -5.14 40.12 60.54
N ILE A 9 -4.10 39.45 60.14
CA ILE A 9 -3.59 39.54 58.76
C ILE A 9 -4.39 38.51 57.92
N LEU A 10 -5.26 39.04 57.03
CA LEU A 10 -5.96 38.27 56.02
C LEU A 10 -4.95 37.94 54.89
N ALA A 11 -4.44 36.71 54.87
CA ALA A 11 -3.63 36.21 53.74
C ALA A 11 -4.58 35.79 52.63
N SER A 12 -4.70 36.64 51.60
CA SER A 12 -5.38 36.27 50.35
C SER A 12 -4.53 35.25 49.59
N LEU A 13 -4.91 33.99 49.62
CA LEU A 13 -4.36 32.95 48.73
C LEU A 13 -4.87 33.24 47.32
N ILE A 14 -4.04 33.78 46.46
CA ILE A 14 -4.28 33.83 45.01
C ILE A 14 -4.00 32.43 44.50
N LEU A 15 -5.06 31.67 44.24
CA LEU A 15 -4.98 30.37 43.53
C LEU A 15 -4.69 30.67 42.04
N ILE A 16 -3.43 30.66 41.66
CA ILE A 16 -3.04 30.63 40.24
C ILE A 16 -3.38 29.25 39.73
N THR A 17 -4.54 29.09 39.10
CA THR A 17 -4.83 27.93 38.26
C THR A 17 -3.94 28.01 37.04
N ILE A 18 -2.80 27.33 37.08
CA ILE A 18 -2.03 27.02 35.88
C ILE A 18 -2.90 26.03 35.10
N THR A 19 -3.67 26.52 34.15
CA THR A 19 -4.22 25.67 33.10
C THR A 19 -3.03 25.18 32.30
N CYS A 20 -2.51 24.03 32.67
CA CYS A 20 -1.64 23.27 31.81
C CYS A 20 -2.50 22.89 30.60
N SER A 21 -2.48 23.71 29.55
CA SER A 21 -2.93 23.30 28.24
C SER A 21 -2.05 22.10 27.93
N ALA A 22 -2.61 20.90 28.04
CA ALA A 22 -1.97 19.72 27.49
C ALA A 22 -1.74 20.06 26.02
N ILE A 23 -0.48 20.35 25.68
CA ILE A 23 -0.05 20.41 24.29
C ILE A 23 -0.43 19.02 23.80
N ALA A 24 -1.44 18.94 22.95
CA ALA A 24 -1.82 17.69 22.32
C ALA A 24 -0.53 17.15 21.71
N VAL A 25 -0.02 16.06 22.27
CA VAL A 25 1.15 15.37 21.70
C VAL A 25 0.73 15.06 20.29
N GLY A 26 1.39 15.70 19.32
CA GLY A 26 1.04 15.60 17.93
C GLY A 26 0.96 14.13 17.55
N GLN A 27 -0.16 13.72 16.99
CA GLN A 27 -0.37 12.33 16.61
C GLN A 27 0.58 12.01 15.47
N ASN A 28 1.40 11.02 15.68
CA ASN A 28 2.37 10.55 14.70
C ASN A 28 1.71 9.59 13.71
N TRP A 29 2.20 9.60 12.49
CA TRP A 29 2.03 8.56 11.49
C TRP A 29 3.42 7.99 11.19
N ASN A 30 3.98 7.27 12.16
CA ASN A 30 5.41 6.95 12.21
C ASN A 30 5.80 5.66 11.49
N MET A 31 4.87 4.95 10.88
CA MET A 31 5.13 3.79 10.05
C MET A 31 4.16 3.75 8.86
N ILE A 32 4.52 2.95 7.85
CA ILE A 32 3.62 2.74 6.73
C ILE A 32 2.27 2.21 7.23
N ASN A 33 1.19 2.76 6.73
CA ASN A 33 -0.17 2.38 7.12
C ASN A 33 -0.53 2.55 8.61
N TYR A 34 0.16 3.46 9.31
CA TYR A 34 -0.13 3.96 10.65
C TYR A 34 0.36 3.09 11.81
N ASP A 35 0.07 1.80 11.84
CA ASP A 35 0.40 0.88 12.94
C ASP A 35 0.74 -0.54 12.48
N ASP A 36 1.17 -1.40 13.40
CA ASP A 36 1.53 -2.80 13.13
C ASP A 36 0.38 -3.64 12.57
N SER A 37 -0.87 -3.23 12.79
CA SER A 37 -2.06 -3.90 12.24
C SER A 37 -2.40 -3.45 10.82
N MET A 38 -1.69 -2.46 10.30
CA MET A 38 -1.94 -1.81 9.01
C MET A 38 -3.33 -1.17 8.95
N SER A 39 -3.77 -0.54 10.05
CA SER A 39 -5.15 -0.06 10.18
C SER A 39 -5.46 1.15 9.29
N ARG A 40 -4.48 1.99 9.00
CA ARG A 40 -4.68 3.30 8.35
C ARG A 40 -5.77 4.13 9.05
N HIS A 41 -5.95 3.89 10.36
CA HIS A 41 -6.93 4.54 11.21
C HIS A 41 -6.25 5.49 12.19
N SER A 42 -6.28 6.77 11.89
CA SER A 42 -5.77 7.80 12.80
C SER A 42 -6.85 8.22 13.79
N ASN A 43 -6.51 8.23 15.06
CA ASN A 43 -7.39 8.71 16.13
C ASN A 43 -7.26 10.22 16.40
N GLN A 44 -6.77 11.00 15.44
CA GLN A 44 -6.78 12.46 15.51
C GLN A 44 -8.23 13.00 15.55
N THR A 45 -8.46 14.15 16.19
CA THR A 45 -9.79 14.74 16.38
C THR A 45 -9.91 16.15 15.81
N GLN A 46 -8.87 16.67 15.18
CA GLN A 46 -8.83 18.05 14.70
C GLN A 46 -9.63 18.23 13.40
N ILE A 47 -9.48 17.30 12.46
CA ILE A 47 -10.21 17.28 11.19
C ILE A 47 -11.35 16.27 11.32
N GLY A 48 -12.58 16.70 11.06
CA GLY A 48 -13.77 15.88 11.21
C GLY A 48 -14.90 16.39 10.32
N LYS A 49 -16.06 15.73 10.37
CA LYS A 49 -17.25 16.05 9.55
C LYS A 49 -17.67 17.52 9.65
N ASP A 50 -17.58 18.11 10.84
CA ASP A 50 -18.05 19.47 11.11
C ASP A 50 -17.17 20.58 10.49
N ASN A 51 -15.93 20.25 10.10
CA ASN A 51 -14.98 21.23 9.60
C ASN A 51 -14.22 20.82 8.32
N ILE A 52 -14.60 19.72 7.71
CA ILE A 52 -13.96 19.23 6.47
C ILE A 52 -13.94 20.27 5.36
N ASN A 53 -15.01 21.09 5.24
CA ASN A 53 -15.13 22.16 4.26
C ASN A 53 -14.20 23.38 4.54
N GLN A 54 -13.47 23.36 5.66
CA GLN A 54 -12.49 24.40 6.02
C GLN A 54 -11.06 23.97 5.69
N LEU A 55 -10.87 22.80 5.05
CA LEU A 55 -9.55 22.37 4.59
C LEU A 55 -9.07 23.28 3.46
N GLU A 56 -7.84 23.74 3.58
CA GLU A 56 -7.13 24.50 2.56
C GLU A 56 -5.71 23.98 2.38
N VAL A 57 -5.12 24.21 1.22
CA VAL A 57 -3.72 23.90 0.97
C VAL A 57 -2.84 24.83 1.77
N LYS A 58 -1.99 24.27 2.64
CA LYS A 58 -1.02 25.02 3.46
C LYS A 58 0.31 25.19 2.74
N TRP A 59 0.78 24.14 2.10
CA TRP A 59 2.02 24.15 1.31
C TRP A 59 2.05 22.98 0.32
N ILE A 60 2.94 23.09 -0.66
CA ILE A 60 3.23 22.04 -1.65
C ILE A 60 4.74 21.82 -1.69
N LEU A 61 5.18 20.57 -1.51
CA LEU A 61 6.57 20.19 -1.59
C LEU A 61 6.82 19.41 -2.89
N ASN A 62 7.72 19.89 -3.75
CA ASN A 62 8.19 19.14 -4.91
C ASN A 62 9.30 18.17 -4.49
N THR A 63 9.11 16.88 -4.68
CA THR A 63 10.06 15.81 -4.33
C THR A 63 10.99 15.42 -5.48
N GLY A 64 10.73 15.91 -6.69
CA GLY A 64 11.54 15.66 -7.89
C GLY A 64 11.33 14.30 -8.54
N SER A 65 10.43 13.49 -8.05
CA SER A 65 9.96 12.23 -8.65
C SER A 65 8.67 11.78 -7.98
N VAL A 66 7.96 10.89 -8.64
CA VAL A 66 6.73 10.21 -8.20
C VAL A 66 6.85 9.66 -6.78
N ILE A 67 5.74 9.70 -6.02
CA ILE A 67 5.63 9.16 -4.67
C ILE A 67 4.49 8.14 -4.63
N GLU A 68 4.80 6.88 -4.37
CA GLU A 68 3.81 5.80 -4.29
C GLU A 68 3.55 5.32 -2.85
N ASN A 69 4.09 6.02 -1.86
CA ASN A 69 3.95 5.69 -0.46
C ASN A 69 3.30 6.83 0.34
N SER A 70 2.71 6.48 1.48
CA SER A 70 2.23 7.49 2.43
C SER A 70 3.41 8.18 3.10
N PRO A 71 3.45 9.50 3.18
CA PRO A 71 4.45 10.20 3.99
C PRO A 71 4.37 9.80 5.47
N LEU A 72 5.49 9.54 6.11
CA LEU A 72 5.54 9.39 7.56
C LEU A 72 5.50 10.74 8.24
N ILE A 73 4.89 10.81 9.42
CA ILE A 73 4.82 12.01 10.27
C ILE A 73 5.35 11.65 11.65
N VAL A 74 6.46 12.28 12.05
CA VAL A 74 7.08 12.07 13.37
C VAL A 74 7.34 13.41 14.03
N GLY A 75 6.50 13.80 14.97
CA GLY A 75 6.51 15.12 15.53
C GLY A 75 6.38 16.20 14.44
N LYS A 76 7.33 17.12 14.37
CA LYS A 76 7.36 18.20 13.36
C LYS A 76 8.15 17.85 12.10
N THR A 77 8.40 16.58 11.83
CA THR A 77 9.15 16.16 10.64
C THR A 77 8.36 15.12 9.86
N GLY A 78 8.18 15.39 8.57
CA GLY A 78 7.68 14.40 7.61
C GLY A 78 8.84 13.69 6.91
N TYR A 79 8.64 12.44 6.52
CA TYR A 79 9.60 11.64 5.75
C TYR A 79 8.90 10.96 4.59
N VAL A 80 9.56 10.93 3.43
CA VAL A 80 9.04 10.25 2.23
C VAL A 80 10.19 9.69 1.41
N GLN A 81 9.93 8.64 0.67
CA GLN A 81 10.84 8.13 -0.37
C GLN A 81 10.16 8.27 -1.74
N ASN A 82 10.85 8.84 -2.71
CA ASN A 82 10.36 8.93 -4.07
C ASN A 82 10.89 7.76 -4.94
N ASN A 83 10.39 7.62 -6.17
CA ASN A 83 10.77 6.53 -7.07
C ASN A 83 12.21 6.58 -7.60
N LYS A 84 12.96 7.65 -7.30
CA LYS A 84 14.43 7.68 -7.41
C LYS A 84 15.13 7.16 -6.17
N TYR A 85 14.39 6.59 -5.24
CA TYR A 85 14.85 6.12 -3.93
C TYR A 85 15.53 7.21 -3.08
N GLN A 86 15.23 8.47 -3.36
CA GLN A 86 15.68 9.58 -2.52
C GLN A 86 14.82 9.62 -1.26
N VAL A 87 15.45 9.62 -0.10
CA VAL A 87 14.77 9.83 1.19
C VAL A 87 14.80 11.31 1.52
N ILE A 88 13.66 11.90 1.75
CA ILE A 88 13.47 13.33 1.99
C ILE A 88 12.82 13.52 3.35
N ALA A 89 13.48 14.31 4.22
CA ALA A 89 12.87 14.82 5.43
C ALA A 89 12.47 16.28 5.24
N PHE A 90 11.29 16.64 5.68
CA PHE A 90 10.74 17.98 5.53
C PHE A 90 10.07 18.45 6.82
N ASP A 91 9.97 19.76 6.95
CA ASP A 91 9.29 20.39 8.07
C ASP A 91 7.77 20.36 7.86
N MET A 92 7.03 19.91 8.86
CA MET A 92 5.57 19.76 8.77
C MET A 92 4.83 21.09 8.68
N ASP A 93 5.35 22.15 9.30
CA ASP A 93 4.67 23.44 9.34
C ASP A 93 4.87 24.22 8.02
N THR A 94 6.00 24.00 7.32
CA THR A 94 6.41 24.82 6.17
C THR A 94 6.59 24.06 4.86
N GLY A 95 6.67 22.73 4.89
CA GLY A 95 7.01 21.90 3.74
C GLY A 95 8.47 22.00 3.26
N LEU A 96 9.33 22.76 3.96
CA LEU A 96 10.72 22.93 3.56
C LEU A 96 11.56 21.69 3.85
N ASN A 97 12.44 21.32 2.93
CA ASN A 97 13.37 20.22 3.13
C ASN A 97 14.30 20.49 4.31
N LYS A 98 14.38 19.56 5.27
CA LYS A 98 15.37 19.52 6.34
C LYS A 98 16.66 18.87 5.87
N TRP A 99 16.54 17.73 5.19
CA TRP A 99 17.63 17.03 4.54
C TRP A 99 17.10 16.11 3.45
N LYS A 100 17.99 15.68 2.56
CA LYS A 100 17.74 14.72 1.50
C LYS A 100 18.92 13.76 1.41
N TYR A 101 18.65 12.47 1.33
CA TYR A 101 19.62 11.43 1.04
C TYR A 101 19.36 10.84 -0.34
N ASP A 102 20.38 10.79 -1.20
CA ASP A 102 20.29 10.27 -2.55
C ASP A 102 20.95 8.90 -2.64
N VAL A 103 20.21 7.89 -3.08
CA VAL A 103 20.70 6.52 -3.28
C VAL A 103 21.44 6.38 -4.61
N ASN A 104 21.29 7.35 -5.53
CA ASN A 104 21.91 7.37 -6.86
C ASN A 104 21.54 6.15 -7.73
N VAL A 105 20.24 5.85 -7.80
CA VAL A 105 19.77 4.82 -8.73
C VAL A 105 19.78 5.34 -10.18
N THR A 106 20.10 4.47 -11.12
CA THR A 106 20.16 4.82 -12.55
C THR A 106 18.79 4.82 -13.23
N SER A 107 17.84 4.04 -12.70
CA SER A 107 16.48 3.94 -13.21
C SER A 107 15.50 4.08 -12.06
N PRO A 108 14.53 5.00 -12.14
CA PRO A 108 13.42 5.06 -11.19
C PRO A 108 12.63 3.75 -11.20
N GLN A 109 12.20 3.32 -10.03
CA GLN A 109 11.36 2.14 -9.83
C GLN A 109 10.39 2.42 -8.68
N PRO A 110 9.25 1.74 -8.57
CA PRO A 110 8.32 1.89 -7.46
C PRO A 110 9.03 1.80 -6.10
N ALA A 111 8.77 2.78 -5.22
CA ALA A 111 9.28 2.80 -3.86
C ALA A 111 8.10 2.88 -2.89
N HIS A 112 7.80 1.79 -2.19
CA HIS A 112 6.61 1.69 -1.34
C HIS A 112 6.82 2.23 0.08
N GLY A 113 7.99 2.85 0.35
CA GLY A 113 8.21 3.67 1.53
C GLY A 113 9.34 3.26 2.43
N VAL A 114 9.47 4.00 3.50
CA VAL A 114 10.49 3.86 4.54
C VAL A 114 9.85 3.49 5.88
N ALA A 115 10.65 2.98 6.82
CA ALA A 115 10.23 2.81 8.19
C ALA A 115 10.99 3.76 9.13
N TYR A 116 10.32 4.19 10.18
CA TYR A 116 10.94 4.95 11.27
C TYR A 116 10.89 4.14 12.57
N ASP A 117 12.01 4.08 13.28
CA ASP A 117 12.05 3.57 14.65
C ASP A 117 13.12 4.28 15.47
N ASN A 118 12.74 4.86 16.58
CA ASN A 118 13.64 5.45 17.60
C ASN A 118 14.76 6.34 17.03
N GLY A 119 14.43 7.26 16.12
CA GLY A 119 15.38 8.23 15.54
C GLY A 119 16.16 7.67 14.34
N VAL A 120 15.78 6.53 13.81
CA VAL A 120 16.39 5.92 12.62
C VAL A 120 15.36 5.74 11.52
N ILE A 121 15.72 6.11 10.29
CA ILE A 121 14.96 5.81 9.07
C ILE A 121 15.63 4.62 8.38
N TYR A 122 14.83 3.59 8.08
CA TYR A 122 15.24 2.44 7.29
C TYR A 122 14.62 2.55 5.90
N ALA A 123 15.45 2.45 4.86
CA ALA A 123 15.01 2.63 3.48
C ALA A 123 15.60 1.54 2.57
N PRO A 124 14.77 0.93 1.69
CA PRO A 124 15.29 0.09 0.62
C PRO A 124 16.00 0.97 -0.42
N THR A 125 16.95 0.39 -1.13
CA THR A 125 17.72 1.09 -2.17
C THR A 125 17.34 0.64 -3.58
N GLY A 126 16.19 -0.01 -3.71
CA GLY A 126 15.64 -0.44 -4.99
C GLY A 126 16.56 -1.38 -5.77
N PRO A 127 16.98 -0.97 -7.00
CA PRO A 127 17.82 -1.81 -7.86
C PRO A 127 19.20 -2.14 -7.27
N ASN A 128 19.70 -1.35 -6.31
CA ASN A 128 20.97 -1.65 -5.65
C ASN A 128 20.87 -2.86 -4.70
N GLY A 129 19.64 -3.28 -4.37
CA GLY A 129 19.38 -4.50 -3.60
C GLY A 129 19.85 -4.46 -2.15
N THR A 130 20.08 -3.27 -1.57
CA THR A 130 20.50 -3.09 -0.18
C THR A 130 19.44 -2.35 0.63
N VAL A 131 19.62 -2.32 1.94
CA VAL A 131 18.85 -1.49 2.86
C VAL A 131 19.81 -0.57 3.58
N ILE A 132 19.43 0.69 3.75
CA ILE A 132 20.19 1.69 4.49
C ILE A 132 19.46 2.09 5.77
N ALA A 133 20.23 2.37 6.81
CA ALA A 133 19.75 3.09 8.00
C ALA A 133 20.33 4.49 8.02
N LEU A 134 19.44 5.47 8.20
CA LEU A 134 19.80 6.89 8.27
C LEU A 134 19.41 7.46 9.62
N ASN A 135 20.23 8.37 10.16
CA ASN A 135 19.83 9.16 11.30
C ASN A 135 18.66 10.08 10.90
N ALA A 136 17.53 9.98 11.58
CA ALA A 136 16.30 10.68 11.23
C ALA A 136 16.42 12.21 11.34
N GLU A 137 17.29 12.73 12.22
CA GLU A 137 17.47 14.16 12.44
C GLU A 137 18.25 14.83 11.30
N ASN A 138 19.29 14.15 10.76
CA ASN A 138 20.24 14.81 9.87
C ASN A 138 20.54 14.03 8.56
N GLY A 139 19.90 12.89 8.32
CA GLY A 139 20.05 12.09 7.10
C GLY A 139 21.38 11.35 6.95
N LYS A 140 22.27 11.38 7.95
CA LYS A 140 23.55 10.69 7.87
C LYS A 140 23.37 9.17 7.89
N LYS A 141 24.02 8.47 6.96
CA LYS A 141 24.01 7.01 6.92
C LYS A 141 24.68 6.42 8.15
N ILE A 142 23.97 5.52 8.85
CA ILE A 142 24.46 4.79 10.02
C ILE A 142 25.07 3.48 9.57
N TRP A 143 24.35 2.71 8.74
CA TRP A 143 24.81 1.48 8.14
C TRP A 143 24.12 1.24 6.79
N GLU A 144 24.70 0.31 6.02
CA GLU A 144 24.13 -0.25 4.81
C GLU A 144 24.31 -1.77 4.85
N SER A 145 23.28 -2.52 4.48
CA SER A 145 23.32 -3.98 4.47
C SER A 145 24.21 -4.49 3.32
N SER A 146 24.56 -5.77 3.35
CA SER A 146 24.94 -6.48 2.13
C SER A 146 23.74 -6.55 1.18
N ALA A 147 24.02 -6.80 -0.11
CA ALA A 147 22.94 -7.02 -1.08
C ALA A 147 22.08 -8.23 -0.68
N LEU A 148 20.75 -8.07 -0.80
CA LEU A 148 19.76 -9.08 -0.44
C LEU A 148 19.32 -9.89 -1.66
N GLN A 149 20.20 -10.09 -2.64
CA GLN A 149 19.84 -10.73 -3.89
C GLN A 149 19.46 -12.20 -3.68
N PRO A 150 18.25 -12.61 -4.08
CA PRO A 150 17.91 -14.01 -4.21
C PRO A 150 18.70 -14.64 -5.36
N VAL A 151 18.74 -15.96 -5.40
CA VAL A 151 19.36 -16.71 -6.49
C VAL A 151 18.62 -16.46 -7.80
N GLY A 152 19.32 -15.94 -8.82
CA GLY A 152 18.81 -15.73 -10.16
C GLY A 152 18.33 -14.30 -10.46
N GLY A 153 18.64 -13.79 -11.62
CA GLY A 153 18.05 -12.63 -12.30
C GLY A 153 18.18 -11.24 -11.68
N SER A 154 17.49 -10.31 -12.28
CA SER A 154 17.32 -8.95 -11.80
C SER A 154 16.32 -8.89 -10.65
N PHE A 155 16.57 -8.05 -9.66
CA PHE A 155 15.78 -7.98 -8.46
C PHE A 155 15.76 -6.54 -7.95
N VAL A 156 14.63 -6.12 -7.42
CA VAL A 156 14.44 -4.77 -6.87
C VAL A 156 13.83 -4.87 -5.47
N LEU A 157 14.28 -4.03 -4.56
CA LEU A 157 13.64 -3.86 -3.25
C LEU A 157 12.63 -2.71 -3.31
N THR A 158 11.36 -3.01 -3.46
CA THR A 158 10.28 -2.03 -3.39
C THR A 158 9.56 -2.05 -2.05
N SER A 159 9.52 -3.23 -1.40
CA SER A 159 8.80 -3.45 -0.14
C SER A 159 9.25 -2.50 0.95
N PRO A 160 8.32 -1.80 1.64
CA PRO A 160 8.66 -0.99 2.79
C PRO A 160 9.17 -1.89 3.92
N PRO A 161 10.23 -1.47 4.64
CA PRO A 161 10.70 -2.23 5.79
C PRO A 161 9.68 -2.24 6.93
N LEU A 162 9.49 -3.38 7.57
CA LEU A 162 8.67 -3.55 8.76
C LEU A 162 9.57 -3.77 9.97
N VAL A 163 9.33 -3.05 11.05
CA VAL A 163 10.16 -3.12 12.27
C VAL A 163 9.44 -3.89 13.36
N TRP A 164 10.09 -4.92 13.91
CA TRP A 164 9.62 -5.59 15.10
C TRP A 164 10.79 -5.93 16.03
N LYS A 165 10.85 -5.31 17.20
CA LYS A 165 11.97 -5.45 18.16
C LYS A 165 13.31 -5.15 17.48
N ASP A 166 14.22 -6.15 17.39
CA ASP A 166 15.52 -6.02 16.73
C ASP A 166 15.52 -6.46 15.26
N TYR A 167 14.36 -6.82 14.71
CA TYR A 167 14.21 -7.28 13.34
C TYR A 167 13.71 -6.18 12.42
N LEU A 168 14.25 -6.14 11.22
CA LEU A 168 13.80 -5.37 10.09
C LEU A 168 13.45 -6.35 8.96
N ILE A 169 12.17 -6.38 8.55
CA ILE A 169 11.63 -7.40 7.64
C ILE A 169 11.20 -6.73 6.35
N LEU A 170 11.54 -7.30 5.22
CA LEU A 170 11.12 -6.83 3.90
C LEU A 170 11.17 -7.96 2.86
N GLY A 171 10.41 -7.78 1.79
CA GLY A 171 10.36 -8.71 0.67
C GLY A 171 11.07 -8.20 -0.58
N SER A 172 11.21 -9.06 -1.57
CA SER A 172 11.73 -8.74 -2.91
C SER A 172 10.60 -8.51 -3.91
N ALA A 173 10.91 -7.81 -5.00
CA ALA A 173 9.98 -7.49 -6.08
C ALA A 173 10.54 -7.80 -7.48
N PHE A 174 9.69 -7.67 -8.52
CA PHE A 174 9.99 -7.84 -9.93
C PHE A 174 10.52 -9.22 -10.36
N GLY A 175 10.21 -10.25 -9.57
CA GLY A 175 10.51 -11.63 -9.96
C GLY A 175 9.48 -12.24 -10.91
N ASP A 176 8.35 -11.62 -11.02
CA ASP A 176 7.13 -12.08 -11.69
C ASP A 176 6.86 -11.40 -13.05
N VAL A 177 7.31 -10.17 -13.25
CA VAL A 177 7.07 -9.40 -14.48
C VAL A 177 7.91 -9.96 -15.65
N VAL A 178 7.60 -11.17 -16.06
CA VAL A 178 8.15 -11.84 -17.25
C VAL A 178 7.00 -12.45 -17.99
N LEU A 179 6.72 -11.96 -19.19
CA LEU A 179 5.56 -12.38 -19.97
C LEU A 179 5.71 -13.80 -20.52
N GLU A 180 6.89 -14.16 -20.96
CA GLU A 180 7.20 -15.46 -21.56
C GLU A 180 8.66 -15.90 -21.27
N GLY A 181 8.90 -17.20 -21.23
CA GLY A 181 10.24 -17.77 -21.12
C GLY A 181 10.77 -17.89 -19.68
N PRO A 182 12.07 -18.17 -19.50
CA PRO A 182 12.64 -18.38 -18.18
C PRO A 182 12.54 -17.15 -17.28
N ALA A 183 12.01 -17.32 -16.08
CA ALA A 183 11.84 -16.29 -15.07
C ALA A 183 12.47 -16.72 -13.73
N PRO A 184 13.81 -16.77 -13.61
CA PRO A 184 14.51 -17.37 -12.48
C PRO A 184 14.44 -16.54 -11.19
N ASN A 185 13.84 -15.34 -11.22
CA ASN A 185 13.73 -14.48 -10.06
C ASN A 185 12.77 -15.06 -9.03
N LYS A 186 13.28 -15.48 -7.89
CA LYS A 186 12.47 -16.07 -6.82
C LYS A 186 12.15 -15.01 -5.78
N GLY A 187 10.88 -14.96 -5.38
CA GLY A 187 10.44 -14.15 -4.27
C GLY A 187 11.14 -14.55 -2.97
N THR A 188 11.46 -13.56 -2.15
CA THR A 188 12.07 -13.76 -0.83
C THR A 188 11.48 -12.80 0.19
N VAL A 189 11.51 -13.26 1.45
CA VAL A 189 11.37 -12.40 2.63
C VAL A 189 12.66 -12.50 3.42
N THR A 190 13.23 -11.35 3.74
CA THR A 190 14.49 -11.25 4.49
C THR A 190 14.28 -10.51 5.80
N ALA A 191 14.83 -11.04 6.89
CA ALA A 191 14.98 -10.29 8.13
C ALA A 191 16.42 -9.89 8.36
N LEU A 192 16.59 -8.62 8.68
CA LEU A 192 17.87 -8.04 9.11
C LEU A 192 17.83 -7.73 10.60
N ASN A 193 18.98 -7.73 11.24
CA ASN A 193 19.14 -7.05 12.53
C ASN A 193 19.11 -5.54 12.29
N LYS A 194 18.11 -4.84 12.82
CA LYS A 194 17.89 -3.41 12.56
C LYS A 194 19.02 -2.50 13.02
N ASN A 195 19.83 -2.94 14.00
CA ASN A 195 20.92 -2.14 14.56
C ASN A 195 22.21 -2.25 13.72
N THR A 196 22.38 -3.35 12.95
CA THR A 196 23.64 -3.66 12.25
C THR A 196 23.49 -3.87 10.75
N GLY A 197 22.27 -4.02 10.22
CA GLY A 197 22.01 -4.36 8.82
C GLY A 197 22.39 -5.79 8.41
N LYS A 198 22.80 -6.64 9.37
CA LYS A 198 23.18 -8.02 9.06
C LYS A 198 21.96 -8.90 8.85
N ILE A 199 21.99 -9.75 7.82
CA ILE A 199 20.95 -10.73 7.56
C ILE A 199 20.87 -11.71 8.74
N VAL A 200 19.68 -11.90 9.28
CA VAL A 200 19.38 -12.90 10.33
C VAL A 200 18.88 -14.18 9.68
N TRP A 201 17.93 -14.05 8.73
CA TRP A 201 17.43 -15.15 7.92
C TRP A 201 16.87 -14.61 6.59
N GLN A 202 16.77 -15.50 5.60
CA GLN A 202 16.10 -15.26 4.34
C GLN A 202 15.27 -16.51 3.99
N THR A 203 14.01 -16.28 3.63
CA THR A 203 13.05 -17.33 3.28
C THR A 203 12.58 -17.12 1.84
N TYR A 204 12.68 -18.15 1.02
CA TYR A 204 12.14 -18.14 -0.34
C TYR A 204 10.64 -18.37 -0.33
N THR A 205 9.92 -17.59 -1.13
CA THR A 205 8.48 -17.72 -1.36
C THR A 205 8.18 -18.43 -2.68
N ALA A 206 9.14 -18.47 -3.61
CA ALA A 206 9.12 -19.38 -4.73
C ALA A 206 10.07 -20.56 -4.41
N VAL A 207 9.52 -21.70 -4.03
CA VAL A 207 10.29 -22.89 -3.65
C VAL A 207 10.54 -23.80 -4.83
N GLY A 208 11.58 -24.63 -4.73
CA GLY A 208 12.24 -25.37 -5.79
C GLY A 208 11.32 -26.24 -6.65
N ASP A 209 10.45 -26.99 -6.08
CA ASP A 209 9.62 -27.95 -6.82
C ASP A 209 8.17 -27.48 -6.76
N TRP A 210 7.78 -26.61 -7.68
CA TRP A 210 6.37 -26.27 -7.81
C TRP A 210 5.54 -27.47 -8.24
N VAL A 211 6.13 -28.32 -9.05
CA VAL A 211 5.63 -29.66 -9.37
C VAL A 211 6.81 -30.62 -9.45
N GLU A 212 6.58 -31.85 -9.07
CA GLU A 212 7.58 -32.94 -9.18
C GLU A 212 8.11 -33.06 -10.62
N GLY A 213 9.40 -32.94 -10.78
CA GLY A 213 10.10 -33.01 -12.07
C GLY A 213 10.25 -31.71 -12.83
N GLU A 214 9.83 -30.57 -12.26
CA GLU A 214 9.95 -29.30 -12.92
C GLU A 214 11.27 -28.59 -12.69
N ASN A 215 11.58 -27.73 -13.66
CA ASN A 215 12.79 -26.94 -13.63
C ASN A 215 12.60 -25.63 -12.85
N ALA A 216 12.46 -25.74 -11.53
CA ALA A 216 12.37 -24.60 -10.63
C ALA A 216 13.60 -23.66 -10.69
N SER A 217 14.64 -24.03 -11.41
CA SER A 217 15.79 -23.15 -11.65
C SER A 217 15.50 -22.07 -12.69
N VAL A 218 14.44 -22.23 -13.48
CA VAL A 218 14.08 -21.28 -14.55
C VAL A 218 12.78 -20.50 -14.29
N ASN A 219 11.99 -20.92 -13.30
CA ASN A 219 10.73 -20.28 -12.95
C ASN A 219 10.77 -19.71 -11.52
N GLY A 220 10.14 -18.58 -11.32
CA GLY A 220 10.21 -17.80 -10.08
C GLY A 220 8.87 -17.17 -9.69
N GLY A 221 8.90 -15.90 -9.33
CA GLY A 221 7.74 -15.16 -8.86
C GLY A 221 7.46 -15.34 -7.38
N ALA A 222 6.20 -15.27 -6.98
CA ALA A 222 5.74 -15.25 -5.59
C ALA A 222 6.43 -14.14 -4.76
N THR A 223 6.65 -12.98 -5.36
CA THR A 223 7.37 -11.87 -4.75
C THR A 223 6.53 -11.18 -3.67
N VAL A 224 7.20 -10.62 -2.66
CA VAL A 224 6.57 -9.85 -1.59
C VAL A 224 7.00 -8.39 -1.76
N TRP A 225 6.36 -7.70 -2.66
CA TRP A 225 6.75 -6.36 -3.08
C TRP A 225 6.09 -5.23 -2.28
N THR A 226 5.15 -5.54 -1.38
CA THR A 226 4.52 -4.61 -0.45
C THR A 226 4.72 -5.06 1.00
N GLY A 227 4.29 -4.24 1.97
CA GLY A 227 4.33 -4.58 3.39
C GLY A 227 3.15 -5.45 3.83
N GLY A 228 3.07 -5.73 5.12
CA GLY A 228 1.97 -6.46 5.73
C GLY A 228 1.91 -6.29 7.25
N ALA A 229 0.87 -6.81 7.87
CA ALA A 229 0.61 -6.64 9.30
C ALA A 229 1.49 -7.53 10.18
N ILE A 230 1.76 -7.07 11.39
CA ILE A 230 2.52 -7.80 12.42
C ILE A 230 1.63 -8.09 13.63
N ASP A 231 1.53 -9.35 14.03
CA ASP A 231 1.08 -9.72 15.37
C ASP A 231 2.27 -9.59 16.33
N THR A 232 2.36 -8.45 16.99
CA THR A 232 3.47 -8.11 17.87
C THR A 232 3.57 -9.02 19.08
N ASP A 233 2.44 -9.58 19.56
CA ASP A 233 2.37 -10.49 20.69
C ASP A 233 2.94 -11.85 20.33
N LYS A 234 2.59 -12.36 19.15
CA LYS A 234 3.03 -13.67 18.65
C LYS A 234 4.38 -13.63 17.94
N GLY A 235 4.81 -12.45 17.45
CA GLY A 235 5.97 -12.32 16.59
C GLY A 235 5.76 -13.01 15.24
N VAL A 236 4.62 -12.75 14.63
CA VAL A 236 4.22 -13.27 13.31
C VAL A 236 3.96 -12.09 12.38
N VAL A 237 4.52 -12.14 11.18
CA VAL A 237 4.22 -11.20 10.11
C VAL A 237 3.34 -11.90 9.05
N TYR A 238 2.35 -11.18 8.55
CA TYR A 238 1.44 -11.64 7.50
C TYR A 238 1.72 -10.83 6.23
N LEU A 239 2.06 -11.53 5.16
CA LEU A 239 2.53 -10.89 3.93
C LEU A 239 1.76 -11.40 2.71
N PRO A 240 1.44 -10.53 1.75
CA PRO A 240 0.92 -10.97 0.45
C PRO A 240 2.07 -11.42 -0.44
N CYS A 241 1.85 -12.50 -1.18
CA CYS A 241 2.74 -12.97 -2.23
C CYS A 241 2.10 -12.74 -3.59
N GLY A 242 2.85 -12.16 -4.50
CA GLY A 242 2.43 -11.89 -5.87
C GLY A 242 2.39 -13.14 -6.76
N ASN A 243 2.29 -12.90 -8.06
CA ASN A 243 2.13 -13.92 -9.09
C ASN A 243 3.28 -14.92 -9.15
N PRO A 244 3.02 -16.12 -9.69
CA PRO A 244 4.08 -16.99 -10.16
C PRO A 244 4.70 -16.41 -11.46
N ALA A 245 5.93 -16.73 -11.78
CA ALA A 245 6.59 -16.27 -12.99
C ALA A 245 7.04 -17.44 -13.89
N PRO A 246 6.91 -17.30 -15.22
CA PRO A 246 6.42 -16.16 -15.99
C PRO A 246 4.92 -15.92 -15.79
N ASP A 247 4.52 -14.65 -15.74
CA ASP A 247 3.23 -14.22 -15.25
C ASP A 247 2.06 -14.75 -16.12
N PHE A 248 2.11 -14.52 -17.43
CA PHE A 248 1.03 -14.87 -18.35
C PHE A 248 1.18 -16.24 -19.04
N ASP A 249 2.30 -16.92 -18.87
CA ASP A 249 2.55 -18.24 -19.49
C ASP A 249 2.50 -19.37 -18.46
N ALA A 250 1.31 -19.79 -18.11
CA ALA A 250 1.12 -20.92 -17.20
C ALA A 250 1.57 -22.25 -17.77
N SER A 251 1.73 -22.39 -19.09
CA SER A 251 2.18 -23.63 -19.72
C SER A 251 3.65 -23.95 -19.38
N SER A 252 4.45 -22.93 -19.10
CA SER A 252 5.85 -23.06 -18.71
C SER A 252 6.06 -23.33 -17.21
N ARG A 253 4.99 -23.18 -16.40
CA ARG A 253 5.01 -23.35 -14.94
C ARG A 253 3.86 -24.20 -14.42
N PRO A 254 3.68 -25.46 -14.91
CA PRO A 254 2.59 -26.31 -14.47
C PRO A 254 2.69 -26.59 -12.97
N GLY A 255 1.55 -26.87 -12.32
CA GLY A 255 1.46 -27.22 -10.91
C GLY A 255 0.90 -26.14 -10.00
N GLU A 256 1.07 -26.32 -8.68
CA GLU A 256 0.40 -25.48 -7.67
C GLU A 256 1.05 -24.11 -7.50
N ASN A 257 2.27 -23.90 -8.00
CA ASN A 257 3.01 -22.65 -7.85
C ASN A 257 3.00 -22.17 -6.39
N GLN A 258 3.47 -23.03 -5.50
CA GLN A 258 3.35 -22.88 -4.04
C GLN A 258 3.76 -21.48 -3.54
N TYR A 259 2.90 -20.89 -2.71
CA TYR A 259 2.95 -19.57 -2.15
C TYR A 259 2.67 -18.40 -3.10
N ALA A 260 2.62 -18.60 -4.44
CA ALA A 260 2.17 -17.56 -5.35
C ALA A 260 0.67 -17.24 -5.10
N ASN A 261 0.31 -15.96 -5.19
CA ASN A 261 -1.05 -15.46 -4.96
C ASN A 261 -1.66 -15.86 -3.60
N ASN A 262 -0.81 -15.97 -2.58
CA ASN A 262 -1.19 -16.35 -1.23
C ASN A 262 -1.01 -15.19 -0.25
N VAL A 263 -1.73 -15.25 0.87
CA VAL A 263 -1.28 -14.63 2.11
C VAL A 263 -0.49 -15.67 2.89
N ILE A 264 0.71 -15.31 3.32
CA ILE A 264 1.59 -16.16 4.12
C ILE A 264 1.79 -15.58 5.52
N ALA A 265 1.87 -16.46 6.52
CA ALA A 265 2.27 -16.10 7.88
C ALA A 265 3.68 -16.61 8.16
N ILE A 266 4.57 -15.73 8.59
CA ILE A 266 5.97 -16.06 8.89
C ILE A 266 6.27 -15.77 10.36
N ASN A 267 6.90 -16.72 11.04
CA ASN A 267 7.48 -16.48 12.35
C ASN A 267 8.70 -15.57 12.22
N ILE A 268 8.66 -14.37 12.79
CA ILE A 268 9.68 -13.34 12.62
C ILE A 268 11.04 -13.76 13.17
N LYS A 269 11.09 -14.56 14.24
CA LYS A 269 12.36 -14.98 14.84
C LYS A 269 13.10 -16.02 14.00
N THR A 270 12.36 -16.85 13.27
CA THR A 270 12.93 -18.04 12.61
C THR A 270 12.85 -18.01 11.09
N GLY A 271 12.06 -17.12 10.51
CA GLY A 271 11.77 -17.09 9.07
C GLY A 271 10.85 -18.23 8.58
N LYS A 272 10.36 -19.08 9.49
CA LYS A 272 9.55 -20.22 9.10
C LYS A 272 8.14 -19.79 8.68
N ILE A 273 7.69 -20.21 7.49
CA ILE A 273 6.30 -20.09 7.08
C ILE A 273 5.46 -21.02 7.96
N LEU A 274 4.44 -20.45 8.61
CA LEU A 274 3.54 -21.15 9.52
C LEU A 274 2.32 -21.70 8.77
N TRP A 275 1.79 -20.90 7.87
CA TRP A 275 0.70 -21.26 6.96
C TRP A 275 0.74 -20.36 5.72
N ALA A 276 0.09 -20.80 4.66
CA ALA A 276 -0.16 -20.04 3.44
C ALA A 276 -1.58 -20.32 2.97
N THR A 277 -2.29 -19.29 2.51
CA THR A 277 -3.67 -19.39 2.06
C THR A 277 -3.82 -18.68 0.73
N PRO A 278 -4.22 -19.38 -0.33
CA PRO A 278 -4.49 -18.78 -1.63
C PRO A 278 -5.68 -17.83 -1.54
N LEU A 279 -5.54 -16.65 -2.14
CA LEU A 279 -6.54 -15.60 -2.09
C LEU A 279 -7.47 -15.63 -3.29
N ILE A 280 -7.92 -16.81 -3.65
CA ILE A 280 -8.87 -17.04 -4.75
C ILE A 280 -9.95 -17.96 -4.24
N GLU A 281 -11.17 -17.78 -4.74
CA GLU A 281 -12.32 -18.59 -4.40
C GLU A 281 -12.02 -20.08 -4.52
N THR A 282 -12.38 -20.86 -3.50
CA THR A 282 -12.23 -22.32 -3.50
C THR A 282 -13.02 -22.94 -4.66
N GLY A 283 -12.31 -23.45 -5.64
CA GLY A 283 -12.88 -23.99 -6.88
C GLY A 283 -12.41 -23.27 -8.14
N THR A 284 -11.91 -22.04 -8.01
CA THR A 284 -11.16 -21.38 -9.07
C THR A 284 -9.69 -21.68 -8.81
N VAL A 285 -9.18 -22.68 -9.50
CA VAL A 285 -7.86 -23.23 -9.18
C VAL A 285 -6.78 -22.37 -9.83
N LEU A 286 -5.87 -21.84 -9.03
CA LEU A 286 -4.61 -21.23 -9.46
C LEU A 286 -3.67 -22.21 -10.16
N ASN A 287 -4.07 -23.45 -10.30
CA ASN A 287 -3.23 -24.48 -10.87
C ASN A 287 -3.83 -25.10 -12.14
N VAL A 288 -3.03 -25.76 -12.89
CA VAL A 288 -3.11 -26.68 -14.02
C VAL A 288 -4.38 -26.65 -14.90
N THR A 289 -5.57 -26.34 -14.37
CA THR A 289 -6.82 -26.35 -15.13
C THR A 289 -7.29 -24.98 -15.59
N ILE A 290 -7.02 -23.94 -14.82
CA ILE A 290 -7.18 -22.53 -15.23
C ILE A 290 -5.95 -21.80 -14.72
N PRO A 291 -4.87 -21.76 -15.51
CA PRO A 291 -3.64 -21.08 -15.12
C PRO A 291 -3.92 -19.60 -14.87
N ASP A 292 -3.34 -19.05 -13.78
CA ASP A 292 -3.32 -17.62 -13.60
C ASP A 292 -2.53 -16.97 -14.74
N THR A 293 -3.27 -16.38 -15.64
CA THR A 293 -2.75 -15.71 -16.82
C THR A 293 -3.23 -14.25 -16.89
N HIS A 294 -3.75 -13.73 -15.75
CA HIS A 294 -4.43 -12.44 -15.71
C HIS A 294 -3.72 -11.39 -14.86
N ASP A 295 -2.61 -11.71 -14.21
CA ASP A 295 -1.92 -10.84 -13.27
C ASP A 295 -2.81 -10.43 -12.08
N TRP A 296 -3.37 -11.44 -11.39
CA TRP A 296 -4.22 -11.20 -10.21
C TRP A 296 -3.46 -11.29 -8.89
N ASP A 297 -2.35 -10.61 -8.82
CA ASP A 297 -1.51 -10.53 -7.61
C ASP A 297 -2.30 -10.43 -6.32
N THR A 298 -1.93 -11.22 -5.32
CA THR A 298 -2.19 -10.88 -3.93
C THR A 298 -1.21 -9.80 -3.53
N CYS A 299 -1.70 -8.59 -3.23
CA CYS A 299 -0.86 -7.41 -3.16
C CYS A 299 -1.36 -6.36 -2.16
N TRP A 300 -0.57 -5.30 -1.98
CA TRP A 300 -0.90 -4.10 -1.19
C TRP A 300 -1.23 -4.38 0.27
N GLY A 301 -0.48 -5.30 0.86
CA GLY A 301 -0.48 -5.55 2.30
C GLY A 301 -1.60 -6.46 2.79
N THR A 302 -1.66 -6.58 4.09
CA THR A 302 -2.68 -7.31 4.83
C THR A 302 -3.08 -6.45 6.03
N ASN A 303 -4.30 -6.65 6.56
CA ASN A 303 -4.71 -6.06 7.84
C ASN A 303 -4.80 -7.14 8.90
N LEU A 304 -4.44 -6.82 10.13
CA LEU A 304 -4.65 -7.67 11.30
C LEU A 304 -5.74 -7.07 12.18
N VAL A 305 -6.90 -7.70 12.21
CA VAL A 305 -8.09 -7.18 12.88
C VAL A 305 -8.42 -8.04 14.10
N THR A 306 -8.74 -7.39 15.21
CA THR A 306 -9.25 -8.09 16.41
C THR A 306 -10.78 -8.02 16.40
N ILE A 307 -11.42 -9.16 16.25
CA ILE A 307 -12.87 -9.29 16.34
C ILE A 307 -13.27 -9.67 17.76
N ASN A 308 -13.92 -8.74 18.44
CA ASN A 308 -14.43 -8.97 19.79
C ASN A 308 -15.87 -9.45 19.74
N SER A 309 -16.15 -10.51 20.48
CA SER A 309 -17.49 -11.00 20.78
C SER A 309 -17.71 -11.03 22.28
N SER A 310 -18.94 -11.25 22.74
CA SER A 310 -19.24 -11.38 24.18
C SER A 310 -18.54 -12.58 24.85
N LYS A 311 -18.00 -13.52 24.07
CA LYS A 311 -17.43 -14.78 24.57
C LYS A 311 -15.94 -14.96 24.24
N SER A 312 -15.43 -14.27 23.23
CA SER A 312 -14.05 -14.46 22.75
C SER A 312 -13.55 -13.22 22.02
N SER A 313 -12.22 -13.08 22.01
CA SER A 313 -11.51 -12.17 21.13
C SER A 313 -10.70 -13.01 20.14
N GLU A 314 -10.90 -12.81 18.86
CA GLU A 314 -10.23 -13.55 17.79
C GLU A 314 -9.55 -12.57 16.83
N LYS A 315 -8.33 -12.93 16.41
CA LYS A 315 -7.62 -12.13 15.39
C LYS A 315 -7.82 -12.77 14.03
N ILE A 316 -8.22 -11.97 13.07
CA ILE A 316 -8.28 -12.32 11.64
C ILE A 316 -7.25 -11.52 10.86
N VAL A 317 -6.77 -12.12 9.77
CA VAL A 317 -5.94 -11.45 8.77
C VAL A 317 -6.80 -11.25 7.52
N ILE A 318 -6.80 -10.04 6.97
CA ILE A 318 -7.51 -9.74 5.73
C ILE A 318 -6.48 -9.46 4.65
N GLY A 319 -6.62 -10.11 3.51
CA GLY A 319 -5.85 -9.85 2.28
C GLY A 319 -6.77 -9.59 1.10
N HIS A 320 -6.23 -9.08 0.02
CA HIS A 320 -6.97 -8.78 -1.22
C HIS A 320 -6.06 -8.90 -2.45
N ASN A 321 -6.67 -8.92 -3.62
CA ASN A 321 -5.96 -9.12 -4.89
C ASN A 321 -6.48 -8.22 -6.03
N LYS A 322 -5.78 -8.25 -7.17
CA LYS A 322 -6.15 -7.53 -8.39
C LYS A 322 -7.42 -8.04 -9.06
N ARG A 323 -7.96 -9.21 -8.68
CA ARG A 323 -9.28 -9.67 -9.13
C ARG A 323 -10.42 -9.03 -8.34
N GLY A 324 -10.10 -8.35 -7.23
CA GLY A 324 -11.07 -7.75 -6.33
C GLY A 324 -11.59 -8.71 -5.25
N ASP A 325 -10.94 -9.86 -5.07
CA ASP A 325 -11.23 -10.75 -3.96
C ASP A 325 -10.66 -10.20 -2.67
N ILE A 326 -11.45 -10.22 -1.63
CA ILE A 326 -11.09 -9.88 -0.25
C ILE A 326 -11.42 -11.08 0.61
N MET A 327 -10.45 -11.56 1.36
CA MET A 327 -10.62 -12.73 2.23
C MET A 327 -10.13 -12.43 3.63
N ALA A 328 -10.96 -12.76 4.61
CA ALA A 328 -10.55 -12.83 6.01
C ALA A 328 -10.18 -14.26 6.36
N MET A 329 -9.08 -14.41 7.08
CA MET A 329 -8.52 -15.69 7.50
C MET A 329 -8.27 -15.67 9.01
N ASN A 330 -8.44 -16.79 9.68
CA ASN A 330 -8.02 -16.93 11.07
C ASN A 330 -6.49 -16.73 11.18
N SER A 331 -6.05 -15.78 11.99
CA SER A 331 -4.63 -15.39 12.07
C SER A 331 -3.69 -16.52 12.53
N THR A 332 -4.20 -17.53 13.22
CA THR A 332 -3.41 -18.64 13.75
C THR A 332 -3.31 -19.80 12.76
N THR A 333 -4.37 -20.06 12.01
CA THR A 333 -4.48 -21.27 11.18
C THR A 333 -4.48 -21.00 9.67
N GLY A 334 -4.66 -19.76 9.25
CA GLY A 334 -4.86 -19.39 7.86
C GLY A 334 -6.21 -19.79 7.27
N LYS A 335 -7.09 -20.45 8.03
CA LYS A 335 -8.38 -20.91 7.50
C LYS A 335 -9.27 -19.73 7.14
N PRO A 336 -9.91 -19.73 5.95
CA PRO A 336 -10.87 -18.71 5.57
C PRO A 336 -12.01 -18.58 6.58
N VAL A 337 -12.41 -17.34 6.89
CA VAL A 337 -13.54 -16.98 7.74
C VAL A 337 -14.69 -16.46 6.87
N TRP A 338 -14.40 -15.53 5.97
CA TRP A 338 -15.31 -15.04 4.96
C TRP A 338 -14.53 -14.62 3.71
N TRP A 339 -15.25 -14.53 2.60
CA TRP A 339 -14.73 -14.10 1.30
C TRP A 339 -15.78 -13.24 0.59
N THR A 340 -15.33 -12.17 -0.09
CA THR A 340 -16.18 -11.26 -0.86
C THR A 340 -15.41 -10.77 -2.07
N ASN A 341 -16.06 -10.72 -3.24
CA ASN A 341 -15.52 -10.02 -4.40
C ASN A 341 -16.22 -8.66 -4.54
N VAL A 342 -15.45 -7.60 -4.76
CA VAL A 342 -15.93 -6.21 -4.83
C VAL A 342 -15.77 -5.57 -6.21
N ALA A 343 -15.14 -6.26 -7.16
CA ALA A 343 -14.88 -5.74 -8.50
C ALA A 343 -15.90 -6.26 -9.53
N TYR A 344 -16.00 -5.56 -10.63
CA TYR A 344 -16.75 -6.05 -11.78
C TYR A 344 -16.01 -7.17 -12.49
N LEU A 345 -16.61 -8.35 -12.59
CA LEU A 345 -16.03 -9.54 -13.20
C LEU A 345 -16.60 -9.78 -14.60
N TYR A 346 -15.73 -9.81 -15.61
CA TYR A 346 -16.11 -10.16 -16.98
C TYR A 346 -15.03 -10.99 -17.63
N ARG A 347 -15.40 -12.17 -18.16
CA ARG A 347 -14.51 -13.13 -18.84
C ARG A 347 -13.30 -13.58 -17.99
N THR A 348 -13.45 -13.63 -16.69
CA THR A 348 -12.40 -14.09 -15.76
C THR A 348 -12.12 -15.59 -15.83
N ASP A 349 -12.96 -16.34 -16.54
CA ASP A 349 -12.85 -17.78 -16.81
C ASP A 349 -12.07 -18.10 -18.11
N VAL A 350 -11.69 -17.08 -18.88
CA VAL A 350 -10.97 -17.24 -20.14
C VAL A 350 -9.49 -17.00 -19.92
N PRO A 351 -8.60 -17.94 -20.26
CA PRO A 351 -7.16 -17.71 -20.20
C PRO A 351 -6.76 -16.48 -21.01
N ALA A 352 -5.93 -15.60 -20.45
CA ALA A 352 -5.44 -14.43 -21.17
C ALA A 352 -4.56 -14.85 -22.35
N MET A 353 -3.66 -15.83 -22.14
CA MET A 353 -2.72 -16.35 -23.14
C MET A 353 -2.49 -17.85 -22.95
N PRO A 354 -2.03 -18.62 -23.97
CA PRO A 354 -1.73 -18.19 -25.35
C PRO A 354 -2.94 -18.11 -26.28
N ASN A 355 -4.13 -18.51 -25.87
CA ASN A 355 -5.30 -18.71 -26.75
C ASN A 355 -6.44 -17.72 -26.51
N GLY A 356 -6.30 -16.84 -25.51
CA GLY A 356 -7.30 -15.83 -25.19
C GLY A 356 -7.08 -14.54 -25.99
N SER A 357 -8.14 -13.94 -26.50
CA SER A 357 -8.14 -12.59 -27.04
C SER A 357 -9.38 -11.85 -26.58
N GLY A 358 -9.24 -10.55 -26.38
CA GLY A 358 -10.32 -9.67 -26.03
C GLY A 358 -10.30 -9.19 -24.57
N PRO A 359 -11.28 -8.37 -24.21
CA PRO A 359 -11.28 -7.68 -22.91
C PRO A 359 -11.61 -8.62 -21.75
N VAL A 360 -10.90 -8.42 -20.64
CA VAL A 360 -11.11 -9.09 -19.34
C VAL A 360 -11.21 -8.00 -18.26
N TRP A 361 -12.14 -8.15 -17.33
CA TRP A 361 -12.30 -7.29 -16.14
C TRP A 361 -12.37 -8.13 -14.88
N PRO A 362 -11.74 -7.69 -13.79
CA PRO A 362 -10.59 -6.78 -13.79
C PRO A 362 -9.35 -7.45 -14.35
N SER A 363 -8.34 -6.66 -14.67
CA SER A 363 -7.08 -7.17 -15.19
C SER A 363 -5.89 -6.55 -14.45
N VAL A 364 -4.71 -6.48 -15.08
CA VAL A 364 -3.43 -6.08 -14.48
C VAL A 364 -3.47 -4.85 -13.58
N SER A 365 -4.42 -3.95 -13.84
CA SER A 365 -4.64 -2.71 -13.09
C SER A 365 -6.00 -2.63 -12.42
N GLY A 366 -6.65 -3.76 -12.25
CA GLY A 366 -7.99 -3.85 -11.68
C GLY A 366 -8.03 -4.37 -10.24
N GLY A 367 -9.24 -4.52 -9.71
CA GLY A 367 -9.49 -5.04 -8.38
C GLY A 367 -9.08 -4.10 -7.26
N VAL A 368 -8.53 -4.65 -6.18
CA VAL A 368 -8.07 -3.87 -5.02
C VAL A 368 -6.55 -3.73 -5.10
N MET A 369 -6.11 -2.60 -5.65
CA MET A 369 -4.70 -2.28 -5.91
C MET A 369 -4.13 -1.24 -4.95
N SER A 370 -4.60 -1.20 -3.70
CA SER A 370 -4.12 -0.28 -2.69
C SER A 370 -4.26 -0.88 -1.30
N TYR A 371 -3.56 -0.34 -0.32
CA TYR A 371 -3.79 -0.74 1.07
C TYR A 371 -5.23 -0.43 1.47
N SER A 372 -5.85 -1.31 2.23
CA SER A 372 -7.14 -1.08 2.87
C SER A 372 -6.99 -0.41 4.23
N ALA A 373 -8.05 0.28 4.67
CA ALA A 373 -8.14 0.84 6.02
C ALA A 373 -9.26 0.14 6.80
N PHE A 374 -9.22 0.19 8.13
CA PHE A 374 -10.33 -0.33 8.93
C PHE A 374 -10.50 0.44 10.25
N ASP A 375 -11.74 0.47 10.74
CA ASP A 375 -12.10 0.91 12.08
C ASP A 375 -12.62 -0.25 12.93
N GLU A 376 -13.42 -0.01 13.93
CA GLU A 376 -13.96 -1.03 14.83
C GLU A 376 -14.99 -1.95 14.13
N ASN A 377 -15.62 -1.51 13.05
CA ASN A 377 -16.74 -2.18 12.41
C ASN A 377 -16.52 -2.52 10.93
N ASN A 378 -15.79 -1.69 10.21
CA ASN A 378 -15.71 -1.72 8.76
C ASN A 378 -14.28 -1.83 8.25
N LEU A 379 -14.15 -2.56 7.15
CA LEU A 379 -13.01 -2.50 6.23
C LEU A 379 -13.35 -1.55 5.10
N TYR A 380 -12.44 -0.65 4.75
CA TYR A 380 -12.60 0.31 3.65
C TYR A 380 -11.59 0.00 2.55
N VAL A 381 -12.08 -0.13 1.34
CA VAL A 381 -11.27 -0.48 0.16
C VAL A 381 -11.51 0.48 -0.99
N ALA A 382 -10.46 0.71 -1.77
CA ALA A 382 -10.55 1.38 -3.06
C ALA A 382 -10.51 0.32 -4.16
N VAL A 383 -11.44 0.40 -5.09
CA VAL A 383 -11.64 -0.61 -6.14
C VAL A 383 -11.44 0.02 -7.51
N SER A 384 -10.68 -0.64 -8.35
CA SER A 384 -10.51 -0.29 -9.76
C SER A 384 -11.24 -1.30 -10.63
N ASN A 385 -12.17 -0.84 -11.44
CA ASN A 385 -12.83 -1.66 -12.46
C ASN A 385 -12.18 -1.45 -13.82
N GLN A 386 -10.86 -1.43 -13.85
CA GLN A 386 -10.11 -1.33 -15.10
C GLN A 386 -9.92 -2.71 -15.71
N GLY A 387 -10.19 -2.83 -17.01
CA GLY A 387 -9.97 -4.02 -17.79
C GLY A 387 -8.73 -3.93 -18.67
N SER A 388 -8.34 -5.03 -19.26
CA SER A 388 -7.29 -5.10 -20.27
C SER A 388 -7.69 -6.00 -21.43
N ASN A 389 -7.22 -5.66 -22.62
CA ASN A 389 -7.24 -6.56 -23.77
C ASN A 389 -5.96 -7.37 -23.78
N PHE A 390 -6.10 -8.68 -23.75
CA PHE A 390 -4.98 -9.58 -23.95
C PHE A 390 -4.93 -10.04 -25.41
N PHE A 391 -3.78 -9.90 -26.06
CA PHE A 391 -3.54 -10.39 -27.39
C PHE A 391 -2.46 -11.46 -27.35
N SER A 392 -2.79 -12.62 -27.86
CA SER A 392 -1.82 -13.67 -28.11
C SER A 392 -1.14 -13.41 -29.45
N ARG A 393 0.09 -12.91 -29.41
CA ARG A 393 1.01 -13.02 -30.57
C ARG A 393 2.13 -13.97 -30.19
N PRO A 394 2.46 -14.99 -30.98
CA PRO A 394 3.60 -15.85 -30.71
C PRO A 394 4.88 -15.02 -30.56
N GLY A 395 5.51 -15.05 -29.37
CA GLY A 395 6.72 -14.31 -29.05
C GLY A 395 6.54 -12.85 -28.63
N GLU A 396 5.30 -12.36 -28.57
CA GLU A 396 4.98 -11.00 -28.11
C GLU A 396 3.73 -11.06 -27.26
N GLY A 397 3.88 -11.23 -25.95
CA GLY A 397 2.78 -10.98 -25.00
C GLY A 397 2.39 -9.52 -25.09
N HIS A 398 1.18 -9.20 -25.52
CA HIS A 398 0.70 -7.83 -25.64
C HIS A 398 -0.52 -7.65 -24.75
N VAL A 399 -0.39 -6.72 -23.80
CA VAL A 399 -1.48 -6.31 -22.93
C VAL A 399 -1.83 -4.87 -23.27
N GLU A 400 -3.05 -4.63 -23.74
CA GLU A 400 -3.57 -3.29 -23.96
C GLU A 400 -4.73 -3.01 -23.03
N PRO A 401 -4.90 -1.76 -22.56
CA PRO A 401 -6.07 -1.39 -21.80
C PRO A 401 -7.35 -1.71 -22.56
N ALA A 402 -8.32 -2.30 -21.88
CA ALA A 402 -9.62 -2.56 -22.46
C ALA A 402 -10.56 -1.38 -22.17
N PHE A 403 -11.35 -1.04 -23.18
CA PHE A 403 -12.42 -0.09 -23.02
C PHE A 403 -13.65 -0.83 -22.51
N ASP A 404 -14.28 -0.32 -21.47
CA ASP A 404 -15.60 -0.75 -21.08
C ASP A 404 -16.63 -0.07 -21.97
N SER A 405 -17.11 -0.77 -22.98
CA SER A 405 -18.23 -0.33 -23.79
C SER A 405 -19.54 -0.18 -22.98
N MET A 406 -19.59 -0.76 -21.78
CA MET A 406 -20.75 -0.65 -20.87
C MET A 406 -20.71 0.61 -20.02
N THR A 407 -19.54 1.21 -19.77
CA THR A 407 -19.36 2.44 -18.98
C THR A 407 -18.88 3.63 -19.79
N ASN A 408 -19.14 3.66 -21.09
CA ASN A 408 -18.68 4.71 -22.02
C ASN A 408 -17.16 4.73 -22.27
N GLY A 409 -16.49 3.59 -22.17
CA GLY A 409 -15.12 3.42 -22.65
C GLY A 409 -14.02 3.84 -21.67
N ILE A 410 -14.36 4.18 -20.43
CA ILE A 410 -13.39 4.54 -19.39
C ILE A 410 -13.62 3.63 -18.20
N GLY A 411 -12.59 2.94 -17.72
CA GLY A 411 -12.67 2.18 -16.48
C GLY A 411 -13.09 3.10 -15.33
N ASN A 412 -13.99 2.62 -14.48
CA ASN A 412 -14.42 3.32 -13.28
C ASN A 412 -13.83 2.67 -12.04
N GLY A 413 -14.24 3.16 -10.87
CA GLY A 413 -13.85 2.58 -9.60
C GLY A 413 -14.93 2.76 -8.55
N SER A 414 -14.61 2.37 -7.35
CA SER A 414 -15.43 2.68 -6.18
C SER A 414 -14.61 2.75 -4.90
N VAL A 415 -15.19 3.36 -3.88
CA VAL A 415 -14.78 3.20 -2.49
C VAL A 415 -15.89 2.45 -1.79
N ALA A 416 -15.57 1.38 -1.09
CA ALA A 416 -16.56 0.55 -0.43
C ALA A 416 -16.20 0.28 1.03
N ALA A 417 -17.25 0.10 1.85
CA ALA A 417 -17.12 -0.38 3.22
C ALA A 417 -17.72 -1.78 3.34
N LEU A 418 -16.97 -2.69 3.97
CA LEU A 418 -17.39 -4.05 4.26
C LEU A 418 -17.46 -4.27 5.77
N ASP A 419 -18.45 -5.01 6.22
CA ASP A 419 -18.51 -5.46 7.62
C ASP A 419 -17.31 -6.36 7.95
N LEU A 420 -16.55 -6.03 8.99
CA LEU A 420 -15.35 -6.79 9.37
C LEU A 420 -15.63 -8.24 9.77
N LYS A 421 -16.84 -8.54 10.26
CA LYS A 421 -17.18 -9.88 10.77
C LYS A 421 -17.73 -10.80 9.70
N THR A 422 -18.43 -10.23 8.72
CA THR A 422 -19.16 -11.01 7.70
C THR A 422 -18.63 -10.84 6.30
N GLY A 423 -17.88 -9.77 6.02
CA GLY A 423 -17.44 -9.40 4.68
C GLY A 423 -18.55 -8.80 3.81
N GLU A 424 -19.75 -8.60 4.33
CA GLU A 424 -20.87 -8.00 3.57
C GLU A 424 -20.59 -6.53 3.24
N VAL A 425 -20.82 -6.14 1.99
CA VAL A 425 -20.71 -4.74 1.56
C VAL A 425 -21.83 -3.93 2.22
N ARG A 426 -21.46 -2.97 3.05
CA ARG A 426 -22.41 -2.07 3.72
C ARG A 426 -22.82 -0.90 2.86
N TRP A 427 -21.84 -0.33 2.15
CA TRP A 427 -22.06 0.71 1.16
C TRP A 427 -20.94 0.70 0.12
N GLU A 428 -21.27 1.22 -1.06
CA GLU A 428 -20.33 1.43 -2.17
C GLU A 428 -20.62 2.81 -2.79
N HIS A 429 -19.59 3.65 -2.87
CA HIS A 429 -19.62 4.91 -3.60
C HIS A 429 -18.84 4.75 -4.90
N LYS A 430 -19.53 4.85 -6.04
CA LYS A 430 -18.90 4.72 -7.37
C LYS A 430 -18.18 5.99 -7.76
N THR A 431 -17.00 5.83 -8.35
CA THR A 431 -16.19 6.93 -8.87
C THR A 431 -16.13 6.86 -10.39
N GLU A 432 -16.01 8.02 -11.02
CA GLU A 432 -15.93 8.14 -12.47
C GLU A 432 -14.63 7.60 -13.09
N PHE A 433 -13.57 7.47 -12.28
CA PHE A 433 -12.26 6.96 -12.67
C PHE A 433 -11.81 5.84 -11.74
N PRO A 434 -10.84 5.01 -12.16
CA PRO A 434 -10.21 4.01 -11.32
C PRO A 434 -9.71 4.58 -10.00
N THR A 435 -9.85 3.84 -8.92
CA THR A 435 -9.49 4.26 -7.58
C THR A 435 -8.42 3.32 -7.01
N TRP A 436 -7.17 3.80 -6.97
CA TRP A 436 -6.01 3.09 -6.39
C TRP A 436 -5.48 3.77 -5.13
N VAL A 437 -6.15 4.81 -4.67
CA VAL A 437 -5.69 5.58 -3.52
C VAL A 437 -6.07 4.88 -2.24
N SER A 438 -5.08 4.42 -1.51
CA SER A 438 -5.27 3.74 -0.22
C SER A 438 -6.14 4.58 0.71
N PRO A 439 -7.29 4.08 1.17
CA PRO A 439 -8.16 4.81 2.09
C PRO A 439 -7.43 5.13 3.40
N LEU A 440 -7.82 6.23 4.03
CA LEU A 440 -7.43 6.62 5.38
C LEU A 440 -8.71 6.90 6.17
N VAL A 441 -8.89 6.27 7.31
CA VAL A 441 -10.03 6.52 8.19
C VAL A 441 -9.62 7.36 9.39
N THR A 442 -10.41 8.37 9.73
CA THR A 442 -10.19 9.22 10.90
C THR A 442 -11.46 9.96 11.28
N ASN A 443 -11.79 10.01 12.56
CA ASN A 443 -12.88 10.82 13.12
C ASN A 443 -14.20 10.74 12.31
N GLY A 444 -14.58 9.52 11.89
CA GLY A 444 -15.80 9.25 11.13
C GLY A 444 -15.75 9.66 9.64
N ILE A 445 -14.57 9.96 9.10
CA ILE A 445 -14.34 10.32 7.71
C ILE A 445 -13.40 9.30 7.06
N ILE A 446 -13.64 8.99 5.78
CA ILE A 446 -12.72 8.27 4.92
C ILE A 446 -12.16 9.24 3.89
N PHE A 447 -10.82 9.37 3.85
CA PHE A 447 -10.15 9.99 2.71
C PHE A 447 -9.70 8.93 1.73
N SER A 448 -10.04 9.11 0.47
CA SER A 448 -9.56 8.32 -0.66
C SER A 448 -9.64 9.20 -1.92
N GLY A 449 -9.48 8.65 -3.09
CA GLY A 449 -9.56 9.46 -4.29
C GLY A 449 -9.36 8.66 -5.56
N THR A 450 -9.38 9.35 -6.67
CA THR A 450 -9.11 8.76 -7.95
C THR A 450 -7.64 8.89 -8.31
N THR A 451 -7.08 7.80 -8.77
CA THR A 451 -5.85 7.83 -9.55
C THR A 451 -6.29 8.11 -10.96
N THR A 452 -5.82 9.19 -11.56
CA THR A 452 -6.26 9.49 -12.90
C THR A 452 -5.75 8.44 -13.84
N ALA A 453 -6.64 7.99 -14.63
CA ALA A 453 -6.27 7.36 -15.86
C ALA A 453 -5.73 8.42 -16.83
N VAL A 454 -4.57 8.20 -17.35
CA VAL A 454 -4.08 8.92 -18.49
C VAL A 454 -4.83 8.39 -19.70
N GLY A 455 -5.59 9.25 -20.35
CA GLY A 455 -6.40 8.84 -21.49
C GLY A 455 -6.48 9.91 -22.56
N ASN A 456 -6.64 9.50 -23.80
CA ASN A 456 -7.08 10.41 -24.85
C ASN A 456 -8.60 10.52 -24.79
N LYS A 457 -9.11 11.68 -24.42
CA LYS A 457 -10.54 11.94 -24.28
C LYS A 457 -11.32 11.76 -25.59
N GLU A 458 -10.69 11.99 -26.73
CA GLU A 458 -11.33 11.87 -28.05
C GLU A 458 -11.42 10.41 -28.51
N THR A 459 -10.42 9.61 -28.22
CA THR A 459 -10.37 8.18 -28.56
C THR A 459 -10.84 7.29 -27.44
N GLY A 460 -10.97 7.82 -26.21
CA GLY A 460 -11.29 7.05 -25.01
C GLY A 460 -10.18 6.11 -24.54
N VAL A 461 -8.96 6.20 -25.13
CA VAL A 461 -7.85 5.30 -24.81
C VAL A 461 -7.23 5.68 -23.48
N MET A 462 -7.18 4.74 -22.54
CA MET A 462 -6.50 4.86 -21.25
C MET A 462 -5.19 4.09 -21.27
N TYR A 463 -4.11 4.69 -20.77
CA TYR A 463 -2.79 4.08 -20.73
C TYR A 463 -2.35 3.92 -19.27
N PRO A 464 -2.61 2.77 -18.62
CA PRO A 464 -2.15 2.56 -17.27
C PRO A 464 -0.63 2.36 -17.17
N PHE A 465 0.01 1.86 -18.25
CA PHE A 465 1.44 1.58 -18.29
C PHE A 465 2.06 1.92 -19.64
N ASN A 466 3.15 2.71 -19.62
CA ASN A 466 3.90 3.03 -20.83
C ASN A 466 5.04 2.03 -21.13
N ASP A 467 5.20 0.98 -20.38
CA ASP A 467 6.29 0.02 -20.58
C ASP A 467 6.18 -0.76 -21.91
N TYR A 468 5.04 -0.62 -22.59
CA TYR A 468 4.74 -1.31 -23.84
C TYR A 468 4.94 -0.46 -25.12
N GLY A 469 5.55 0.72 -25.01
CA GLY A 469 5.93 1.52 -26.18
C GLY A 469 4.77 2.11 -26.98
N VAL A 470 3.59 2.26 -26.38
CA VAL A 470 2.44 2.91 -27.05
C VAL A 470 2.63 4.43 -27.05
N PRO A 471 2.56 5.12 -28.21
CA PRO A 471 2.68 6.56 -28.27
C PRO A 471 1.52 7.25 -27.55
N PHE A 472 1.81 8.24 -26.70
CA PHE A 472 0.77 9.09 -26.13
C PHE A 472 0.25 10.08 -27.17
N GLU A 473 -1.05 10.04 -27.41
CA GLU A 473 -1.73 11.09 -28.18
C GLU A 473 -2.33 12.12 -27.20
N THR A 474 -2.01 13.38 -27.40
CA THR A 474 -2.53 14.51 -26.60
C THR A 474 -3.94 14.92 -27.07
N PRO A 475 -4.80 15.48 -26.18
CA PRO A 475 -4.51 15.95 -24.82
C PRO A 475 -4.70 14.86 -23.72
N LEU A 476 -3.73 14.77 -22.85
CA LEU A 476 -3.78 13.93 -21.65
C LEU A 476 -4.61 14.62 -20.58
N ILE A 477 -5.49 13.88 -19.91
CA ILE A 477 -6.16 14.36 -18.71
C ILE A 477 -5.38 13.81 -17.51
N THR A 478 -4.72 14.68 -16.77
CA THR A 478 -4.01 14.32 -15.55
C THR A 478 -4.63 15.09 -14.39
N SER A 479 -5.48 14.46 -13.61
CA SER A 479 -6.02 15.05 -12.39
C SER A 479 -6.29 13.96 -11.37
N GLY A 480 -5.82 14.12 -10.14
CA GLY A 480 -6.23 13.29 -9.01
C GLY A 480 -7.28 14.05 -8.21
N ILE A 481 -8.39 13.43 -7.94
CA ILE A 481 -9.44 14.02 -7.08
C ILE A 481 -9.38 13.34 -5.73
N LEU A 482 -8.95 14.09 -4.71
CA LEU A 482 -9.05 13.66 -3.32
C LEU A 482 -10.48 13.87 -2.85
N ARG A 483 -11.04 12.87 -2.18
CA ARG A 483 -12.39 12.92 -1.63
C ARG A 483 -12.43 12.53 -0.16
N ALA A 484 -13.39 13.11 0.55
CA ALA A 484 -13.75 12.70 1.90
C ALA A 484 -15.17 12.15 1.89
N TYR A 485 -15.35 10.98 2.47
CA TYR A 485 -16.64 10.30 2.60
C TYR A 485 -17.01 10.13 4.06
N ASP A 486 -18.31 10.12 4.34
CA ASP A 486 -18.84 9.68 5.62
C ASP A 486 -18.53 8.20 5.82
N ALA A 487 -17.86 7.84 6.90
CA ALA A 487 -17.45 6.45 7.15
C ALA A 487 -18.62 5.49 7.36
N GLU A 488 -19.76 5.98 7.84
CA GLU A 488 -20.95 5.17 8.12
C GLU A 488 -21.82 4.98 6.88
N THR A 489 -21.97 6.03 6.05
CA THR A 489 -22.94 6.05 4.95
C THR A 489 -22.33 5.99 3.56
N GLY A 490 -21.04 6.33 3.41
CA GLY A 490 -20.38 6.48 2.11
C GLY A 490 -20.77 7.77 1.36
N GLU A 491 -21.53 8.68 1.99
CA GLU A 491 -21.86 9.98 1.39
C GLU A 491 -20.59 10.81 1.20
N GLU A 492 -20.44 11.42 0.02
CA GLU A 492 -19.33 12.34 -0.26
C GLU A 492 -19.54 13.64 0.50
N LEU A 493 -18.58 14.01 1.32
CA LEU A 493 -18.60 15.22 2.17
C LEU A 493 -17.81 16.38 1.57
N TRP A 494 -16.77 16.06 0.81
CA TRP A 494 -15.84 17.05 0.27
C TRP A 494 -14.98 16.45 -0.83
N GLU A 495 -14.60 17.27 -1.81
CA GLU A 495 -13.64 16.90 -2.85
C GLU A 495 -12.66 18.05 -3.15
N PHE A 496 -11.47 17.68 -3.64
CA PHE A 496 -10.45 18.63 -4.08
C PHE A 496 -9.60 18.03 -5.19
N ASN A 497 -9.46 18.76 -6.31
CA ASN A 497 -8.55 18.38 -7.38
C ASN A 497 -7.11 18.79 -7.03
N VAL A 498 -6.24 17.83 -6.77
CA VAL A 498 -4.83 18.08 -6.41
C VAL A 498 -3.92 18.37 -7.61
N GLY A 499 -4.47 18.32 -8.82
CA GLY A 499 -3.77 18.69 -10.06
C GLY A 499 -2.79 17.64 -10.59
N ALA A 500 -2.64 16.53 -9.93
CA ALA A 500 -1.79 15.40 -10.34
C ALA A 500 -2.37 14.10 -9.78
N PRO A 501 -2.08 12.93 -10.40
CA PRO A 501 -2.48 11.63 -9.86
C PRO A 501 -2.08 11.48 -8.40
N ILE A 502 -2.98 10.93 -7.59
CA ILE A 502 -2.66 10.66 -6.18
C ILE A 502 -1.89 9.35 -6.11
N GLY A 503 -0.80 9.33 -5.35
CA GLY A 503 0.02 8.13 -5.15
C GLY A 503 -0.75 7.00 -4.48
N ILE A 504 -0.48 5.76 -4.88
CA ILE A 504 -1.17 4.55 -4.41
C ILE A 504 -1.13 4.41 -2.89
N GLY A 505 -0.01 4.78 -2.25
CA GLY A 505 0.11 4.77 -0.78
C GLY A 505 -0.96 5.59 -0.07
N GLY A 506 -1.56 6.56 -0.76
CA GLY A 506 -2.63 7.38 -0.24
C GLY A 506 -2.18 8.39 0.84
N PRO A 507 -3.13 9.14 1.39
CA PRO A 507 -2.84 10.18 2.35
C PRO A 507 -2.38 9.64 3.71
N SER A 508 -1.68 10.50 4.46
CA SER A 508 -1.41 10.34 5.89
C SER A 508 -1.85 11.59 6.64
N ILE A 509 -2.15 11.45 7.93
CA ILE A 509 -2.65 12.55 8.75
C ILE A 509 -1.97 12.57 10.11
N GLY A 510 -1.57 13.77 10.55
CA GLY A 510 -0.99 13.99 11.87
C GLY A 510 -0.75 15.47 12.11
N ASN A 511 -0.68 15.88 13.36
CA ASN A 511 -0.47 17.28 13.77
C ASN A 511 -1.45 18.28 13.13
N GLY A 512 -2.70 17.87 12.86
CA GLY A 512 -3.69 18.72 12.20
C GLY A 512 -3.48 18.94 10.70
N MET A 513 -2.56 18.17 10.09
CA MET A 513 -2.23 18.24 8.67
C MET A 513 -2.56 16.92 7.97
N LEU A 514 -3.21 17.00 6.81
CA LEU A 514 -3.41 15.90 5.88
C LEU A 514 -2.38 16.04 4.76
N LEU A 515 -1.51 15.06 4.60
CA LEU A 515 -0.49 15.00 3.56
C LEU A 515 -0.93 14.08 2.43
N VAL A 516 -0.96 14.59 1.21
CA VAL A 516 -1.39 13.84 0.03
C VAL A 516 -0.21 13.71 -0.93
N PRO A 517 0.35 12.50 -1.11
CA PRO A 517 1.41 12.25 -2.08
C PRO A 517 0.81 12.21 -3.48
N THR A 518 1.55 12.72 -4.46
CA THR A 518 1.12 12.68 -5.86
C THR A 518 2.14 11.99 -6.76
N GLY A 519 1.65 11.42 -7.84
CA GLY A 519 2.40 10.67 -8.81
C GLY A 519 2.15 9.17 -8.74
N ASN A 520 2.12 8.55 -9.91
CA ASN A 520 1.99 7.10 -10.07
C ASN A 520 2.91 6.66 -11.21
N THR A 521 3.63 5.54 -11.05
CA THR A 521 4.56 4.99 -12.06
C THR A 521 3.88 4.60 -13.36
N GLY A 522 2.61 4.27 -13.33
CA GLY A 522 1.83 3.98 -14.53
C GLY A 522 1.63 5.20 -15.46
N GLU A 523 2.10 6.39 -15.08
CA GLU A 523 1.80 7.63 -15.78
C GLU A 523 3.06 8.38 -16.22
N VAL A 524 3.49 8.13 -17.44
CA VAL A 524 4.73 8.66 -18.02
C VAL A 524 4.75 10.19 -18.17
N ALA A 525 3.59 10.83 -18.22
CA ALA A 525 3.45 12.27 -18.37
C ALA A 525 3.50 13.07 -17.07
N ASN A 526 3.77 12.44 -15.93
CA ASN A 526 3.75 13.12 -14.65
C ASN A 526 4.99 14.04 -14.49
N PRO A 527 4.82 15.36 -14.33
CA PRO A 527 5.93 16.30 -14.21
C PRO A 527 6.75 16.20 -12.92
N GLY A 528 6.52 15.19 -12.09
CA GLY A 528 7.18 14.97 -10.82
C GLY A 528 6.20 14.85 -9.65
N GLY A 529 6.57 14.11 -8.63
CA GLY A 529 5.75 13.93 -7.43
C GLY A 529 5.76 15.17 -6.54
N TYR A 530 4.62 15.42 -5.94
CA TYR A 530 4.44 16.48 -4.95
C TYR A 530 3.80 15.90 -3.71
N ILE A 531 4.06 16.52 -2.56
CA ILE A 531 3.22 16.36 -1.37
C ILE A 531 2.39 17.63 -1.26
N VAL A 532 1.07 17.49 -1.28
CA VAL A 532 0.13 18.57 -1.03
C VAL A 532 -0.32 18.46 0.42
N ALA A 533 -0.07 19.47 1.22
CA ALA A 533 -0.48 19.50 2.63
C ALA A 533 -1.73 20.35 2.81
N PHE A 534 -2.71 19.78 3.48
CA PHE A 534 -3.94 20.45 3.87
C PHE A 534 -3.99 20.65 5.38
N GLY A 535 -4.58 21.73 5.81
CA GLY A 535 -4.89 22.04 7.20
C GLY A 535 -6.14 22.88 7.29
N LEU A 536 -6.68 23.03 8.49
CA LEU A 536 -7.83 23.89 8.71
C LEU A 536 -7.45 25.37 8.58
N LEU A 537 -8.40 26.18 8.12
CA LEU A 537 -8.28 27.64 8.16
C LEU A 537 -7.97 28.11 9.59
N GLU A 538 -6.93 28.91 9.75
CA GLU A 538 -6.68 29.60 11.01
C GLU A 538 -7.78 30.64 11.24
N LYS A 539 -8.42 30.59 12.42
CA LYS A 539 -9.47 31.53 12.80
C LYS A 539 -8.88 32.85 13.28
#